data_ac1990f6b2778021b3d76198983710fe
#
_entry.id   ac1990f6b2778021b3d76198983710fe
#
_cell.length_a   1.000
_cell.length_b   1.000
_cell.length_c   1.000
_cell.angle_alpha   90.00
_cell.angle_beta   90.00
_cell.angle_gamma   90.00
#
_symmetry.space_group_name_H-M   'P 1'
#
loop_
_entity.id
_entity.type
_entity.pdbx_description
1 polymer ?
#
loop_
_entity_poly.entity_id
_entity_poly.type
_entity_poly.pdbx_seq_one_letter_code
_entity_poly.pdbx_strand_id
1 'polypeptide(L)'
;MTKITRVGVTFPPELLKQFDQITQNMGYESRSKAIQDAVRLFVSERKWIKEEKANQTGVLLMVYDHEAKGLESELTETQHHHADLISATMHIHLGEQDCLEAIAVKGKTSEIRHLSDELATKRGVKILKAMIVSL
;
A
#
# COMPACT_ATOMS: atom_id res chain seq x y z
N MET A 1 31.95 10.29 0.96
CA MET A 1 31.52 10.51 -0.43
C MET A 1 30.55 9.40 -0.86
N THR A 2 29.38 9.77 -1.29
CA THR A 2 28.35 8.79 -1.72
C THR A 2 28.69 8.26 -3.09
N LYS A 3 28.90 6.96 -3.22
CA LYS A 3 29.15 6.29 -4.48
C LYS A 3 27.86 6.17 -5.28
N ILE A 4 27.86 6.59 -6.52
CA ILE A 4 26.69 6.53 -7.40
C ILE A 4 26.78 5.29 -8.28
N THR A 5 25.70 4.51 -8.30
CA THR A 5 25.57 3.37 -9.19
C THR A 5 24.54 3.70 -10.28
N ARG A 6 24.89 3.42 -11.53
CA ARG A 6 23.97 3.60 -12.65
C ARG A 6 23.18 2.32 -12.90
N VAL A 7 21.87 2.48 -13.07
CA VAL A 7 20.95 1.37 -13.31
C VAL A 7 20.11 1.68 -14.55
N GLY A 8 19.98 0.71 -15.44
CA GLY A 8 19.07 0.81 -16.57
C GLY A 8 17.71 0.20 -16.21
N VAL A 9 16.63 0.93 -16.52
CA VAL A 9 15.26 0.47 -16.27
C VAL A 9 14.41 0.73 -17.51
N THR A 10 13.56 -0.24 -17.85
CA THR A 10 12.60 -0.08 -18.94
C THR A 10 11.23 0.27 -18.38
N PHE A 11 10.50 1.13 -19.08
CA PHE A 11 9.16 1.56 -18.69
C PHE A 11 8.17 1.31 -19.82
N PRO A 12 6.93 0.91 -19.48
CA PRO A 12 5.84 1.07 -20.44
C PRO A 12 5.76 2.56 -20.84
N PRO A 13 5.62 2.88 -22.14
CA PRO A 13 5.65 4.28 -22.57
C PRO A 13 4.63 5.19 -21.87
N GLU A 14 3.44 4.70 -21.66
CA GLU A 14 2.38 5.48 -21.01
C GLU A 14 2.68 5.77 -19.53
N LEU A 15 3.26 4.82 -18.83
CA LEU A 15 3.66 5.01 -17.43
C LEU A 15 4.75 6.08 -17.32
N LEU A 16 5.75 6.03 -18.20
CA LEU A 16 6.81 7.04 -18.20
C LEU A 16 6.27 8.42 -18.53
N LYS A 17 5.35 8.52 -19.47
CA LYS A 17 4.70 9.78 -19.85
C LYS A 17 3.94 10.38 -18.67
N GLN A 18 3.16 9.58 -17.95
CA GLN A 18 2.43 10.02 -16.76
C GLN A 18 3.40 10.50 -15.68
N PHE A 19 4.44 9.74 -15.43
CA PHE A 19 5.47 10.10 -14.46
C PHE A 19 6.14 11.43 -14.80
N ASP A 20 6.55 11.60 -16.04
CA ASP A 20 7.19 12.84 -16.50
C ASP A 20 6.27 14.05 -16.36
N GLN A 21 5.00 13.91 -16.73
CA GLN A 21 4.02 14.99 -16.60
C GLN A 21 3.83 15.42 -15.14
N ILE A 22 3.66 14.45 -14.26
CA ILE A 22 3.46 14.71 -12.83
C ILE A 22 4.69 15.38 -12.22
N THR A 23 5.86 14.82 -12.46
CA THR A 23 7.12 15.32 -11.86
C THR A 23 7.50 16.69 -12.38
N GLN A 24 7.27 16.98 -13.66
CA GLN A 24 7.48 18.31 -14.23
C GLN A 24 6.53 19.32 -13.60
N ASN A 25 5.27 18.97 -13.42
CA ASN A 25 4.29 19.85 -12.75
C ASN A 25 4.65 20.11 -11.29
N MET A 26 5.32 19.17 -10.63
CA MET A 26 5.82 19.36 -9.26
C MET A 26 7.07 20.27 -9.20
N GLY A 27 7.72 20.51 -10.32
CA GLY A 27 8.92 21.33 -10.38
C GLY A 27 10.24 20.56 -10.35
N TYR A 28 10.22 19.26 -10.57
CA TYR A 28 11.44 18.49 -10.67
C TYR A 28 12.26 18.91 -11.89
N GLU A 29 13.54 19.20 -11.68
CA GLU A 29 14.46 19.59 -12.73
C GLU A 29 15.07 18.39 -13.45
N SER A 30 15.15 17.23 -12.76
CA SER A 30 15.72 16.03 -13.35
C SER A 30 14.85 14.81 -13.09
N ARG A 31 14.71 13.97 -14.12
CA ARG A 31 14.03 12.68 -14.02
C ARG A 31 14.73 11.77 -13.00
N SER A 32 16.06 11.81 -12.97
CA SER A 32 16.86 11.01 -12.04
C SER A 32 16.51 11.30 -10.58
N LYS A 33 16.38 12.57 -10.21
CA LYS A 33 15.99 12.97 -8.85
C LYS A 33 14.58 12.49 -8.54
N ALA A 34 13.65 12.66 -9.48
CA ALA A 34 12.26 12.23 -9.28
C ALA A 34 12.15 10.72 -9.10
N ILE A 35 12.87 9.94 -9.89
CA ILE A 35 12.89 8.48 -9.76
C ILE A 35 13.52 8.06 -8.42
N GLN A 36 14.61 8.70 -8.01
CA GLN A 36 15.23 8.41 -6.71
C GLN A 36 14.24 8.66 -5.56
N ASP A 37 13.50 9.77 -5.63
CA ASP A 37 12.50 10.09 -4.61
C ASP A 37 11.35 9.08 -4.60
N ALA A 38 10.89 8.63 -5.76
CA ALA A 38 9.88 7.59 -5.86
C ALA A 38 10.36 6.26 -5.26
N VAL A 39 11.61 5.90 -5.54
CA VAL A 39 12.22 4.69 -4.97
C VAL A 39 12.39 4.81 -3.45
N ARG A 40 12.81 5.99 -2.95
CA ARG A 40 12.88 6.23 -1.50
C ARG A 40 11.54 6.08 -0.83
N LEU A 41 10.49 6.60 -1.45
CA LEU A 41 9.13 6.46 -0.93
C LEU A 41 8.72 4.98 -0.85
N PHE A 42 8.95 4.23 -1.92
CA PHE A 42 8.69 2.79 -1.94
C PHE A 42 9.43 2.06 -0.82
N VAL A 43 10.72 2.34 -0.68
CA VAL A 43 11.54 1.71 0.38
C VAL A 43 11.03 2.09 1.77
N SER A 44 10.71 3.37 2.00
CA SER A 44 10.23 3.83 3.30
C SER A 44 8.88 3.24 3.68
N GLU A 45 8.00 3.06 2.72
CA GLU A 45 6.70 2.41 2.94
C GLU A 45 6.84 0.95 3.37
N ARG A 46 7.93 0.30 3.00
CA ARG A 46 8.16 -1.12 3.33
C ARG A 46 9.06 -1.33 4.53
N LYS A 47 9.71 -0.30 5.05
CA LYS A 47 10.65 -0.42 6.19
C LYS A 47 9.97 -0.92 7.46
N TRP A 48 8.74 -0.54 7.72
CA TRP A 48 8.01 -0.98 8.91
C TRP A 48 7.93 -2.49 9.02
N ILE A 49 7.96 -3.20 7.87
CA ILE A 49 7.86 -4.66 7.82
C ILE A 49 9.05 -5.34 8.51
N LYS A 50 10.22 -4.68 8.48
CA LYS A 50 11.46 -5.21 9.06
C LYS A 50 11.63 -4.86 10.52
N GLU A 51 10.85 -3.93 11.06
CA GLU A 51 10.94 -3.54 12.46
C GLU A 51 10.16 -4.52 13.33
N GLU A 52 10.89 -5.33 14.11
CA GLU A 52 10.29 -6.29 15.05
C GLU A 52 9.91 -5.60 16.36
N LYS A 53 9.03 -4.61 16.30
CA LYS A 53 8.48 -3.99 17.51
C LYS A 53 7.27 -4.78 17.99
N ALA A 54 7.15 -4.91 19.31
CA ALA A 54 6.12 -5.72 19.93
C ALA A 54 4.70 -5.28 19.55
N ASN A 55 4.46 -3.96 19.47
CA ASN A 55 3.15 -3.44 19.11
C ASN A 55 3.28 -2.25 18.19
N GLN A 56 2.63 -2.33 17.05
CA GLN A 56 2.48 -1.22 16.12
C GLN A 56 1.01 -0.90 15.92
N THR A 57 0.73 0.33 15.53
CA THR A 57 -0.62 0.82 15.25
C THR A 57 -0.61 1.50 13.89
N GLY A 58 -1.67 1.31 13.14
CA GLY A 58 -1.78 1.93 11.84
C GLY A 58 -3.11 1.70 11.17
N VAL A 59 -3.14 2.02 9.88
CA VAL A 59 -4.31 1.85 9.04
C VAL A 59 -3.89 1.13 7.76
N LEU A 60 -4.64 0.11 7.39
CA LEU A 60 -4.59 -0.51 6.07
C LEU A 60 -5.70 0.12 5.24
N LEU A 61 -5.34 0.73 4.12
CA LEU A 61 -6.28 1.34 3.20
C LEU A 61 -6.39 0.47 1.97
N MET A 62 -7.60 0.03 1.65
CA MET A 62 -7.84 -0.93 0.58
C MET A 62 -8.91 -0.41 -0.37
N VAL A 63 -8.67 -0.54 -1.67
CA VAL A 63 -9.69 -0.33 -2.71
C VAL A 63 -9.91 -1.66 -3.40
N TYR A 64 -11.15 -2.07 -3.50
CA TYR A 64 -11.49 -3.33 -4.13
C TYR A 64 -12.79 -3.24 -4.95
N ASP A 65 -12.90 -4.15 -5.91
CA ASP A 65 -14.08 -4.31 -6.73
C ASP A 65 -15.15 -5.12 -5.98
N HIS A 66 -16.20 -4.47 -5.50
CA HIS A 66 -17.25 -5.16 -4.75
C HIS A 66 -18.08 -6.12 -5.61
N GLU A 67 -17.99 -6.01 -6.93
CA GLU A 67 -18.66 -6.94 -7.86
C GLU A 67 -17.83 -8.18 -8.15
N ALA A 68 -16.57 -8.22 -7.76
CA ALA A 68 -15.75 -9.41 -7.90
C ALA A 68 -16.36 -10.57 -7.11
N LYS A 69 -16.62 -11.67 -7.80
CA LYS A 69 -17.35 -12.81 -7.26
C LYS A 69 -16.67 -13.39 -6.03
N GLY A 70 -17.39 -13.41 -4.91
CA GLY A 70 -16.93 -14.00 -3.65
C GLY A 70 -15.95 -13.15 -2.86
N LEU A 71 -15.52 -12.01 -3.39
CA LEU A 71 -14.48 -11.18 -2.74
C LEU A 71 -14.94 -10.63 -1.38
N GLU A 72 -16.13 -10.08 -1.30
CA GLU A 72 -16.63 -9.53 -0.03
C GLU A 72 -16.69 -10.59 1.09
N SER A 73 -17.12 -11.80 0.74
CA SER A 73 -17.10 -12.94 1.67
C SER A 73 -15.69 -13.30 2.11
N GLU A 74 -14.74 -13.35 1.18
CA GLU A 74 -13.35 -13.65 1.48
C GLU A 74 -12.71 -12.57 2.37
N LEU A 75 -12.99 -11.30 2.08
CA LEU A 75 -12.48 -10.18 2.88
C LEU A 75 -13.03 -10.22 4.31
N THR A 76 -14.31 -10.51 4.45
CA THR A 76 -14.95 -10.63 5.77
C THR A 76 -14.35 -11.80 6.55
N GLU A 77 -14.17 -12.93 5.91
CA GLU A 77 -13.57 -14.11 6.54
C GLU A 77 -12.12 -13.86 6.96
N THR A 78 -11.32 -13.24 6.11
CA THR A 78 -9.94 -12.87 6.43
C THR A 78 -9.88 -11.94 7.64
N GLN A 79 -10.74 -10.93 7.68
CA GLN A 79 -10.81 -10.01 8.80
C GLN A 79 -11.25 -10.72 10.09
N HIS A 80 -12.16 -11.68 9.99
CA HIS A 80 -12.60 -12.48 11.12
C HIS A 80 -11.45 -13.30 11.74
N HIS A 81 -10.59 -13.87 10.89
CA HIS A 81 -9.42 -14.62 11.34
C HIS A 81 -8.38 -13.73 12.02
N HIS A 82 -8.40 -12.44 11.75
CA HIS A 82 -7.48 -11.46 12.33
C HIS A 82 -8.19 -10.46 13.26
N ALA A 83 -9.30 -10.86 13.84
CA ALA A 83 -10.13 -9.97 14.68
C ALA A 83 -9.35 -9.32 15.82
N ASP A 84 -8.36 -10.00 16.37
CA ASP A 84 -7.53 -9.48 17.46
C ASP A 84 -6.66 -8.29 17.03
N LEU A 85 -6.35 -8.19 15.75
CA LEU A 85 -5.55 -7.09 15.19
C LEU A 85 -6.39 -5.87 14.83
N ILE A 86 -7.67 -6.07 14.53
CA ILE A 86 -8.53 -5.05 13.94
C ILE A 86 -9.28 -4.31 15.04
N SER A 87 -9.03 -3.00 15.16
CA SER A 87 -9.68 -2.13 16.12
C SER A 87 -10.97 -1.54 15.59
N ALA A 88 -11.01 -1.20 14.30
CA ALA A 88 -12.17 -0.59 13.66
C ALA A 88 -12.03 -0.70 12.15
N THR A 89 -13.15 -0.64 11.45
CA THR A 89 -13.18 -0.56 9.99
C THR A 89 -14.13 0.53 9.55
N MET A 90 -13.80 1.18 8.44
CA MET A 90 -14.64 2.17 7.79
C MET A 90 -14.78 1.80 6.32
N HIS A 91 -16.01 1.80 5.83
CA HIS A 91 -16.33 1.35 4.48
C HIS A 91 -17.02 2.47 3.72
N ILE A 92 -16.51 2.80 2.55
CA ILE A 92 -17.03 3.86 1.68
C ILE A 92 -17.20 3.32 0.26
N HIS A 93 -18.37 3.54 -0.31
CA HIS A 93 -18.59 3.24 -1.73
C HIS A 93 -17.97 4.33 -2.61
N LEU A 94 -17.16 3.94 -3.59
CA LEU A 94 -16.52 4.83 -4.56
C LEU A 94 -17.19 4.69 -5.93
N GLY A 95 -18.47 4.97 -6.03
CA GLY A 95 -19.22 4.76 -7.25
C GLY A 95 -19.91 3.39 -7.26
N GLU A 96 -20.19 2.86 -8.45
CA GLU A 96 -21.01 1.65 -8.60
C GLU A 96 -20.22 0.35 -8.35
N GLN A 97 -18.93 0.36 -8.57
CA GLN A 97 -18.13 -0.85 -8.61
C GLN A 97 -17.10 -0.95 -7.49
N ASP A 98 -16.47 0.17 -7.14
CA ASP A 98 -15.34 0.16 -6.22
C ASP A 98 -15.74 0.56 -4.81
N CYS A 99 -15.11 -0.09 -3.85
CA CYS A 99 -15.22 0.23 -2.43
C CYS A 99 -13.87 0.57 -1.84
N LEU A 100 -13.87 1.54 -0.95
CA LEU A 100 -12.73 1.88 -0.11
C LEU A 100 -12.99 1.35 1.29
N GLU A 101 -12.04 0.65 1.85
CA GLU A 101 -12.11 0.21 3.25
C GLU A 101 -10.85 0.65 3.98
N ALA A 102 -11.03 1.32 5.11
CA ALA A 102 -9.95 1.68 6.02
C ALA A 102 -10.03 0.78 7.24
N ILE A 103 -8.95 0.05 7.51
CA ILE A 103 -8.89 -0.94 8.58
C ILE A 103 -7.86 -0.48 9.59
N ALA A 104 -8.32 -0.04 10.77
CA ALA A 104 -7.43 0.33 11.86
C ALA A 104 -6.89 -0.94 12.52
N VAL A 105 -5.59 -1.04 12.62
CA VAL A 105 -4.91 -2.23 13.15
C VAL A 105 -3.96 -1.87 14.29
N LYS A 106 -3.82 -2.81 15.21
CA LYS A 106 -2.89 -2.73 16.34
C LYS A 106 -2.42 -4.14 16.68
N GLY A 107 -1.12 -4.33 16.76
CA GLY A 107 -0.56 -5.63 17.08
C GLY A 107 0.89 -5.76 16.67
N LYS A 108 1.36 -6.99 16.59
CA LYS A 108 2.72 -7.29 16.19
C LYS A 108 2.93 -7.02 14.71
N THR A 109 4.11 -6.54 14.36
CA THR A 109 4.48 -6.25 12.96
C THR A 109 4.26 -7.47 12.05
N SER A 110 4.66 -8.65 12.48
CA SER A 110 4.50 -9.88 11.70
C SER A 110 3.03 -10.21 11.41
N GLU A 111 2.16 -9.98 12.38
CA GLU A 111 0.73 -10.26 12.24
C GLU A 111 0.05 -9.23 11.33
N ILE A 112 0.39 -7.95 11.48
CA ILE A 112 -0.11 -6.88 10.61
C ILE A 112 0.34 -7.11 9.17
N ARG A 113 1.61 -7.48 8.98
CA ARG A 113 2.15 -7.81 7.65
C ARG A 113 1.39 -8.98 7.03
N HIS A 114 1.15 -10.03 7.79
CA HIS A 114 0.42 -11.20 7.30
C HIS A 114 -0.99 -10.84 6.85
N LEU A 115 -1.71 -10.06 7.65
CA LEU A 115 -3.04 -9.55 7.27
C LEU A 115 -2.97 -8.70 6.01
N SER A 116 -2.03 -7.76 5.96
CA SER A 116 -1.84 -6.88 4.81
C SER A 116 -1.59 -7.68 3.53
N ASP A 117 -0.70 -8.66 3.58
CA ASP A 117 -0.36 -9.49 2.43
C ASP A 117 -1.54 -10.38 1.98
N GLU A 118 -2.29 -10.94 2.92
CA GLU A 118 -3.49 -11.71 2.59
C GLU A 118 -4.54 -10.86 1.87
N LEU A 119 -4.76 -9.64 2.34
CA LEU A 119 -5.71 -8.73 1.71
C LEU A 119 -5.22 -8.27 0.34
N ALA A 120 -3.95 -7.86 0.26
CA ALA A 120 -3.38 -7.30 -0.98
C ALA A 120 -3.38 -8.29 -2.14
N THR A 121 -3.23 -9.58 -1.86
CA THR A 121 -3.08 -10.60 -2.88
C THR A 121 -4.41 -11.20 -3.36
N LYS A 122 -5.52 -10.80 -2.77
CA LYS A 122 -6.83 -11.28 -3.20
C LYS A 122 -7.22 -10.69 -4.55
N ARG A 123 -7.78 -11.55 -5.40
CA ARG A 123 -8.25 -11.13 -6.72
C ARG A 123 -9.41 -10.14 -6.57
N GLY A 124 -9.29 -8.99 -7.22
CA GLY A 124 -10.27 -7.90 -7.11
C GLY A 124 -9.87 -6.79 -6.15
N VAL A 125 -8.86 -7.00 -5.32
CA VAL A 125 -8.23 -5.92 -4.55
C VAL A 125 -7.30 -5.17 -5.48
N LYS A 126 -7.58 -3.90 -5.71
CA LYS A 126 -6.86 -3.06 -6.66
C LYS A 126 -5.69 -2.32 -6.02
N ILE A 127 -5.89 -1.86 -4.81
CA ILE A 127 -4.90 -1.06 -4.07
C ILE A 127 -4.93 -1.51 -2.62
N LEU A 128 -3.75 -1.67 -2.04
CA LEU A 128 -3.61 -1.77 -0.59
C LEU A 128 -2.41 -0.95 -0.16
N LYS A 129 -2.64 -0.03 0.76
CA LYS A 129 -1.60 0.79 1.38
C LYS A 129 -1.63 0.63 2.89
N ALA A 130 -0.46 0.46 3.47
CA ALA A 130 -0.31 0.41 4.92
C ALA A 130 0.37 1.69 5.40
N MET A 131 -0.25 2.35 6.37
CA MET A 131 0.34 3.48 7.07
C MET A 131 0.50 3.07 8.53
N ILE A 132 1.73 2.78 8.92
CA ILE A 132 2.06 2.28 10.25
C ILE A 132 2.76 3.38 11.04
N VAL A 133 2.28 3.61 12.24
CA VAL A 133 2.86 4.58 13.16
C VAL A 133 3.63 3.82 14.23
N SER A 134 4.91 4.15 14.32
CA SER A 134 5.81 3.59 15.34
C SER A 134 6.06 4.67 16.39
N LEU A 135 5.56 4.47 17.58
CA LEU A 135 5.73 5.40 18.71
C LEU A 135 6.92 5.03 19.58
#